data_aa467b0e79799da04155dddd86671c70
#
_entry.id   aa467b0e79799da04155dddd86671c70
#
_cell.length_a   1.000
_cell.length_b   1.000
_cell.length_c   1.000
_cell.angle_alpha   90.00
_cell.angle_beta   90.00
_cell.angle_gamma   90.00
#
_symmetry.space_group_name_H-M   'P 1'
#
loop_
_entity.id
_entity.type
_entity.pdbx_description
1 polymer ?
#
loop_
_entity_poly.entity_id
_entity_poly.type
_entity_poly.pdbx_seq_one_letter_code
_entity_poly.pdbx_strand_id
1 'polypeptide(L)'
;MDRVTGRPDHIEDWLVKQHTGQWFGWTDHTNKIYANLILTSEFGVDGTMVANPHSLPTEQECTDGLTALQTTWDDRIAKKTADKTSANNKLKALGLTDDEIEVLTKG
;
A
#
# COMPACT_ATOMS: atom_id res chain seq x y z
N MET A 1 -4.25 -0.76 -5.38
CA MET A 1 -2.89 -1.35 -5.41
C MET A 1 -2.57 -1.87 -6.80
N ASP A 2 -1.41 -1.55 -7.30
CA ASP A 2 -0.94 -2.06 -8.57
C ASP A 2 -0.76 -3.58 -8.49
N ARG A 3 -1.40 -4.32 -9.40
CA ARG A 3 -1.38 -5.79 -9.41
C ARG A 3 -0.04 -6.39 -9.84
N VAL A 4 0.78 -5.60 -10.53
CA VAL A 4 2.09 -6.04 -11.04
C VAL A 4 3.17 -5.81 -9.99
N THR A 5 3.23 -4.61 -9.40
CA THR A 5 4.28 -4.20 -8.48
C THR A 5 3.86 -4.25 -7.01
N GLY A 6 2.58 -4.18 -6.72
CA GLY A 6 2.03 -4.03 -5.37
C GLY A 6 2.11 -2.61 -4.83
N ARG A 7 2.49 -1.64 -5.65
CA ARG A 7 2.58 -0.23 -5.25
C ARG A 7 1.18 0.33 -4.96
N PRO A 8 0.99 1.08 -3.85
CA PRO A 8 -0.28 1.78 -3.63
C PRO A 8 -0.56 2.76 -4.77
N ASP A 9 -1.76 2.68 -5.35
CA ASP A 9 -2.14 3.49 -6.51
C ASP A 9 -3.54 4.10 -6.40
N HIS A 10 -4.25 3.82 -5.29
CA HIS A 10 -5.62 4.30 -5.06
C HIS A 10 -5.82 4.65 -3.59
N ILE A 11 -6.71 5.64 -3.33
CA ILE A 11 -7.04 6.04 -1.96
C ILE A 11 -7.57 4.89 -1.10
N GLU A 12 -8.18 3.89 -1.73
CA GLU A 12 -8.63 2.67 -1.04
C GLU A 12 -7.47 1.98 -0.31
N ASP A 13 -6.27 1.97 -0.87
CA ASP A 13 -5.09 1.36 -0.25
C ASP A 13 -4.71 2.06 1.06
N TRP A 14 -4.96 3.36 1.18
CA TRP A 14 -4.79 4.10 2.41
C TRP A 14 -5.96 3.90 3.37
N LEU A 15 -7.20 3.90 2.85
CA LEU A 15 -8.42 3.78 3.66
C LEU A 15 -8.46 2.47 4.44
N VAL A 16 -8.09 1.35 3.83
CA VAL A 16 -8.09 0.03 4.49
C VAL A 16 -7.13 -0.04 5.68
N LYS A 17 -6.18 0.88 5.77
CA LYS A 17 -5.19 0.92 6.86
C LYS A 17 -5.62 1.78 8.04
N GLN A 18 -6.69 2.58 7.91
CA GLN A 18 -7.10 3.52 8.95
C GLN A 18 -7.85 2.84 10.10
N HIS A 19 -8.69 1.87 9.77
CA HIS A 19 -9.49 1.12 10.74
C HIS A 19 -9.57 -0.34 10.32
N THR A 20 -9.82 -1.22 11.29
CA THR A 20 -10.03 -2.64 11.01
C THR A 20 -11.48 -2.90 10.56
N GLY A 21 -11.68 -3.92 9.72
CA GLY A 21 -12.98 -4.31 9.23
C GLY A 21 -13.49 -3.45 8.10
N GLN A 22 -14.74 -3.69 7.72
CA GLN A 22 -15.42 -2.95 6.65
C GLN A 22 -16.05 -1.69 7.24
N TRP A 23 -15.41 -0.55 7.06
CA TRP A 23 -15.91 0.73 7.60
C TRP A 23 -16.30 1.73 6.53
N PHE A 24 -15.95 1.47 5.28
CA PHE A 24 -16.26 2.33 4.14
C PHE A 24 -16.71 1.49 2.94
N GLY A 25 -17.32 2.14 1.96
CA GLY A 25 -17.72 1.52 0.71
C GLY A 25 -17.85 2.55 -0.39
N TRP A 26 -18.36 2.13 -1.52
CA TRP A 26 -18.50 2.96 -2.71
C TRP A 26 -19.94 2.90 -3.21
N THR A 27 -20.50 4.05 -3.59
CA THR A 27 -21.82 4.10 -4.21
C THR A 27 -21.82 3.49 -5.62
N ASP A 28 -20.65 3.54 -6.27
CA ASP A 28 -20.43 2.91 -7.57
C ASP A 28 -19.11 2.12 -7.53
N HIS A 29 -19.21 0.80 -7.50
CA HIS A 29 -18.05 -0.10 -7.45
C HIS A 29 -17.21 -0.07 -8.73
N THR A 30 -17.76 0.42 -9.82
CA THR A 30 -17.06 0.54 -11.10
C THR A 30 -16.35 1.87 -11.26
N ASN A 31 -16.66 2.84 -10.38
CA ASN A 31 -16.04 4.16 -10.37
C ASN A 31 -15.72 4.57 -8.93
N LYS A 32 -14.62 4.08 -8.40
CA LYS A 32 -14.18 4.30 -7.01
C LYS A 32 -13.42 5.60 -6.87
N ILE A 33 -14.14 6.71 -6.93
CA ILE A 33 -13.60 8.05 -6.69
C ILE A 33 -14.10 8.59 -5.35
N TYR A 34 -13.43 9.60 -4.80
CA TYR A 34 -13.79 10.18 -3.51
C TYR A 34 -15.28 10.61 -3.44
N ALA A 35 -15.81 11.15 -4.51
CA ALA A 35 -17.21 11.56 -4.57
C ALA A 35 -18.21 10.42 -4.33
N ASN A 36 -17.79 9.18 -4.59
CA ASN A 36 -18.61 7.97 -4.39
C ASN A 36 -18.26 7.24 -3.09
N LEU A 37 -17.35 7.78 -2.28
CA LEU A 37 -16.94 7.19 -1.01
C LEU A 37 -18.01 7.44 0.06
N ILE A 38 -18.40 6.38 0.75
CA ILE A 38 -19.39 6.44 1.83
C ILE A 38 -18.91 5.64 3.04
N LEU A 39 -19.43 5.99 4.22
CA LEU A 39 -19.28 5.15 5.40
C LEU A 39 -20.31 4.02 5.34
N THR A 40 -19.89 2.82 5.73
CA THR A 40 -20.80 1.67 5.84
C THR A 40 -21.24 1.50 7.28
N SER A 41 -22.48 1.04 7.47
CA SER A 41 -23.00 0.68 8.79
C SER A 41 -22.73 -0.78 9.08
N GLU A 42 -22.60 -1.12 10.37
CA GLU A 42 -22.40 -2.50 10.82
C GLU A 42 -23.64 -3.01 11.55
N PHE A 43 -23.81 -4.33 11.59
CA PHE A 43 -24.86 -4.95 12.41
C PHE A 43 -24.33 -5.17 13.82
N GLY A 44 -25.13 -4.79 14.82
CA GLY A 44 -24.87 -5.12 16.22
C GLY A 44 -25.10 -6.59 16.52
N VAL A 45 -24.73 -7.01 17.74
CA VAL A 45 -24.88 -8.42 18.17
C VAL A 45 -26.34 -8.90 18.19
N ASP A 46 -27.29 -7.99 18.26
CA ASP A 46 -28.72 -8.27 18.24
C ASP A 46 -29.31 -8.22 16.81
N GLY A 47 -28.48 -8.02 15.79
CA GLY A 47 -28.90 -7.95 14.39
C GLY A 47 -29.42 -6.57 13.96
N THR A 48 -29.41 -5.58 14.84
CA THR A 48 -29.79 -4.20 14.47
C THR A 48 -28.62 -3.46 13.82
N MET A 49 -28.94 -2.50 12.94
CA MET A 49 -27.93 -1.64 12.32
C MET A 49 -27.33 -0.68 13.35
N VAL A 50 -26.02 -0.69 13.47
CA VAL A 50 -25.26 0.22 14.32
C VAL A 50 -24.61 1.29 13.46
N ALA A 51 -24.72 2.55 13.85
CA ALA A 51 -24.05 3.64 13.15
C ALA A 51 -22.53 3.44 13.17
N ASN A 52 -21.89 3.72 12.04
CA ASN A 52 -20.43 3.63 11.95
C ASN A 52 -19.81 4.66 12.90
N PRO A 53 -18.92 4.24 13.84
CA PRO A 53 -18.29 5.16 14.78
C PRO A 53 -17.20 6.05 14.15
N HIS A 54 -16.79 5.75 12.93
CA HIS A 54 -15.73 6.47 12.25
C HIS A 54 -16.30 7.67 11.47
N SER A 55 -15.43 8.62 11.15
CA SER A 55 -15.76 9.76 10.31
C SER A 55 -15.14 9.57 8.94
N LEU A 56 -15.83 10.07 7.91
CA LEU A 56 -15.31 10.06 6.55
C LEU A 56 -14.14 11.04 6.46
N PRO A 57 -12.93 10.60 6.04
CA PRO A 57 -11.82 11.51 5.82
C PRO A 57 -12.13 12.49 4.70
N THR A 58 -11.45 13.64 4.69
CA THR A 58 -11.57 14.58 3.60
C THR A 58 -10.84 14.05 2.35
N GLU A 59 -11.18 14.60 1.19
CA GLU A 59 -10.49 14.26 -0.06
C GLU A 59 -8.99 14.54 0.05
N GLN A 60 -8.62 15.67 0.68
CA GLN A 60 -7.22 16.04 0.89
C GLN A 60 -6.50 15.02 1.79
N GLU A 61 -7.15 14.57 2.85
CA GLU A 61 -6.59 13.55 3.73
C GLU A 61 -6.35 12.24 2.99
N CYS A 62 -7.28 11.83 2.13
CA CYS A 62 -7.13 10.64 1.30
C CYS A 62 -5.96 10.78 0.31
N THR A 63 -5.85 11.92 -0.35
CA THR A 63 -4.78 12.21 -1.30
C THR A 63 -3.42 12.23 -0.60
N ASP A 64 -3.31 12.91 0.54
CA ASP A 64 -2.07 12.99 1.31
C ASP A 64 -1.69 11.63 1.87
N GLY A 65 -2.66 10.85 2.33
CA GLY A 65 -2.44 9.50 2.83
C GLY A 65 -1.91 8.57 1.75
N LEU A 66 -2.49 8.61 0.56
CA LEU A 66 -2.00 7.83 -0.58
C LEU A 66 -0.58 8.25 -0.98
N THR A 67 -0.32 9.56 -1.06
CA THR A 67 1.01 10.07 -1.38
C THR A 67 2.05 9.59 -0.36
N ALA A 68 1.72 9.60 0.93
CA ALA A 68 2.62 9.11 1.98
C ALA A 68 2.91 7.61 1.82
N LEU A 69 1.91 6.80 1.49
CA LEU A 69 2.09 5.37 1.22
C LEU A 69 3.00 5.15 0.00
N GLN A 70 2.79 5.91 -1.06
CA GLN A 70 3.60 5.82 -2.27
C GLN A 70 5.06 6.20 -1.99
N THR A 71 5.29 7.26 -1.24
CA THR A 71 6.63 7.70 -0.84
C THR A 71 7.33 6.62 -0.03
N THR A 72 6.66 6.05 0.97
CA THR A 72 7.21 4.96 1.79
C THR A 72 7.55 3.74 0.95
N TRP A 73 6.68 3.38 0.00
CA TRP A 73 6.92 2.27 -0.92
C TRP A 73 8.14 2.53 -1.79
N ASP A 74 8.20 3.71 -2.41
CA ASP A 74 9.29 4.07 -3.33
C ASP A 74 10.63 4.13 -2.59
N ASP A 75 10.67 4.68 -1.37
CA ASP A 75 11.88 4.74 -0.54
C ASP A 75 12.37 3.34 -0.16
N ARG A 76 11.45 2.44 0.17
CA ARG A 76 11.79 1.05 0.51
C ARG A 76 12.39 0.31 -0.69
N ILE A 77 11.83 0.51 -1.89
CA ILE A 77 12.34 -0.10 -3.12
C ILE A 77 13.70 0.48 -3.48
N ALA A 78 13.89 1.80 -3.37
CA ALA A 78 15.17 2.46 -3.61
C ALA A 78 16.25 1.93 -2.65
N LYS A 79 15.94 1.79 -1.36
CA LYS A 79 16.85 1.22 -0.37
C LYS A 79 17.24 -0.21 -0.69
N LYS A 80 16.27 -1.03 -1.06
CA LYS A 80 16.51 -2.43 -1.44
C LYS A 80 17.43 -2.53 -2.64
N THR A 81 17.25 -1.69 -3.66
CA THR A 81 18.11 -1.64 -4.83
C THR A 81 19.53 -1.18 -4.46
N ALA A 82 19.67 -0.13 -3.64
CA ALA A 82 20.97 0.35 -3.18
C ALA A 82 21.72 -0.71 -2.37
N ASP A 83 21.03 -1.42 -1.47
CA ASP A 83 21.62 -2.50 -0.67
C ASP A 83 22.11 -3.66 -1.56
N LYS A 84 21.35 -4.00 -2.60
CA LYS A 84 21.75 -5.04 -3.56
C LYS A 84 22.98 -4.64 -4.35
N THR A 85 23.06 -3.39 -4.81
CA THR A 85 24.22 -2.85 -5.52
C THR A 85 25.46 -2.87 -4.63
N SER A 86 25.32 -2.44 -3.37
CA SER A 86 26.41 -2.46 -2.39
C SER A 86 26.92 -3.89 -2.15
N ALA A 87 26.03 -4.86 -1.99
CA ALA A 87 26.39 -6.27 -1.80
C ALA A 87 27.14 -6.80 -3.03
N ASN A 88 26.65 -6.52 -4.23
CA ASN A 88 27.31 -6.93 -5.47
C ASN A 88 28.73 -6.37 -5.58
N ASN A 89 28.94 -5.09 -5.24
CA ASN A 89 30.25 -4.45 -5.26
C ASN A 89 31.20 -5.12 -4.27
N LYS A 90 30.74 -5.48 -3.09
CA LYS A 90 31.54 -6.19 -2.09
C LYS A 90 31.93 -7.59 -2.57
N LEU A 91 31.04 -8.30 -3.22
CA LEU A 91 31.31 -9.63 -3.78
C LEU A 91 32.32 -9.56 -4.93
N LYS A 92 32.25 -8.55 -5.78
CA LYS A 92 33.25 -8.30 -6.83
C LYS A 92 34.62 -8.03 -6.26
N ALA A 93 34.71 -7.29 -5.15
CA ALA A 93 35.95 -7.03 -4.45
C ALA A 93 36.62 -8.30 -3.91
N LEU A 94 35.84 -9.35 -3.68
CA LEU A 94 36.35 -10.67 -3.28
C LEU A 94 36.81 -11.53 -4.46
N GLY A 95 36.72 -11.02 -5.71
CA GLY A 95 37.18 -11.72 -6.91
C GLY A 95 36.12 -12.59 -7.60
N LEU A 96 34.85 -12.45 -7.21
CA LEU A 96 33.76 -13.19 -7.86
C LEU A 96 33.38 -12.57 -9.20
N THR A 97 33.02 -13.41 -10.17
CA THR A 97 32.51 -12.96 -11.46
C THR A 97 31.05 -12.52 -11.34
N ASP A 98 30.57 -11.77 -12.32
CA ASP A 98 29.18 -11.33 -12.34
C ASP A 98 28.22 -12.52 -12.34
N ASP A 99 28.53 -13.60 -13.04
CA ASP A 99 27.71 -14.82 -13.05
C ASP A 99 27.66 -15.48 -11.69
N GLU A 100 28.80 -15.57 -11.00
CA GLU A 100 28.86 -16.12 -9.64
C GLU A 100 28.05 -15.26 -8.64
N ILE A 101 28.15 -13.94 -8.76
CA ILE A 101 27.39 -13.02 -7.93
C ILE A 101 25.89 -13.18 -8.16
N GLU A 102 25.46 -13.33 -9.42
CA GLU A 102 24.06 -13.54 -9.77
C GLU A 102 23.50 -14.79 -9.10
N VAL A 103 24.23 -15.88 -9.12
CA VAL A 103 23.82 -17.12 -8.46
C VAL A 103 23.66 -16.95 -6.95
N LEU A 104 24.58 -16.23 -6.29
CA LEU A 104 24.56 -16.00 -4.84
C LEU A 104 23.45 -15.03 -4.40
N THR A 105 23.11 -14.07 -5.22
CA THR A 105 22.12 -13.02 -4.89
C THR A 105 20.73 -13.31 -5.41
N LYS A 106 20.58 -14.37 -6.19
CA LYS A 106 19.31 -14.80 -6.75
C LYS A 106 18.57 -15.63 -5.71
N GLY A 107 17.43 -15.13 -5.29
CA GLY A 107 16.64 -15.89 -4.32
C GLY A 107 15.88 -15.03 -3.36
#